data_f42f2c8475f8e6b6313350c4e4e07655
#
_entry.id   f42f2c8475f8e6b6313350c4e4e07655
#
_cell.length_a   1.000
_cell.length_b   1.000
_cell.length_c   1.000
_cell.angle_alpha   90.00
_cell.angle_beta   90.00
_cell.angle_gamma   90.00
#
_symmetry.space_group_name_H-M   'P 1'
#
loop_
_entity.id
_entity.type
_entity.pdbx_description
1 polymer ?
#
loop_
_entity_poly.entity_id
_entity_poly.type
_entity_poly.pdbx_seq_one_letter_code
_entity_poly.pdbx_strand_id
1 'polypeptide(L)'
;MKRQLLHNALMGIAALFASIALPAMAQAQSVEGYAVMNVADKSMTFYYDANKATHTEGTVYDFPNTGYPEWCLVYNRKIITTVTFDNSMANCHPTTTRMWFDGFEELTTINNIENLNTDKVTNMGGMFSGCKALKQLDVSAFKTQDVTFMDYMFDNCELLTELDVSGFDTQKVTKMSFMFYNCKGLTTLDVSSFNTEAVEDVSDMFHDCESLTTIYCDETWTTEMSINMFKNCKNIKGGTDGIVTYDDERIDIMMANPTTGYFTKKKSIAIDTPVANNKAETAYKGIYTLEGMRLGDDFDRLPAGIYIVNGEKVMKQ
;
A
#
# COMPACT_ATOMS: atom_id res chain seq x y z
N MET A 1 -70.09 -59.26 -9.76
CA MET A 1 -70.41 -57.92 -9.28
C MET A 1 -69.67 -57.45 -8.02
N LYS A 2 -68.58 -58.11 -7.63
CA LYS A 2 -67.80 -57.71 -6.42
C LYS A 2 -66.33 -57.37 -6.71
N ARG A 3 -65.91 -57.32 -8.00
CA ARG A 3 -64.50 -56.99 -8.39
C ARG A 3 -64.36 -55.64 -8.99
N GLN A 4 -65.41 -54.92 -9.26
CA GLN A 4 -65.35 -53.56 -9.93
C GLN A 4 -65.50 -52.43 -8.93
N LEU A 5 -65.86 -52.68 -7.67
CA LEU A 5 -65.97 -51.74 -6.59
C LEU A 5 -64.66 -51.45 -5.84
N LEU A 6 -63.69 -52.35 -5.98
CA LEU A 6 -62.37 -52.16 -5.35
C LEU A 6 -61.37 -51.36 -6.19
N HIS A 7 -61.67 -51.17 -7.49
CA HIS A 7 -60.75 -50.45 -8.40
C HIS A 7 -61.01 -48.93 -8.40
N ASN A 8 -62.19 -48.47 -8.05
CA ASN A 8 -62.56 -47.07 -8.00
C ASN A 8 -62.26 -46.42 -6.62
N ALA A 9 -61.97 -47.23 -5.58
CA ALA A 9 -61.58 -46.70 -4.27
C ALA A 9 -60.05 -46.42 -4.13
N LEU A 10 -59.25 -46.94 -5.09
CA LEU A 10 -57.78 -46.70 -5.08
C LEU A 10 -57.35 -45.52 -5.97
N MET A 11 -58.27 -44.94 -6.76
CA MET A 11 -57.93 -43.76 -7.63
C MET A 11 -58.29 -42.42 -6.98
N GLY A 12 -58.85 -42.40 -5.79
CA GLY A 12 -59.31 -41.20 -5.09
C GLY A 12 -58.34 -40.64 -4.02
N ILE A 13 -57.18 -41.29 -3.78
CA ILE A 13 -56.26 -40.84 -2.73
C ILE A 13 -54.91 -40.34 -3.29
N ALA A 14 -54.79 -40.30 -4.62
CA ALA A 14 -53.54 -39.85 -5.28
C ALA A 14 -53.51 -38.35 -5.68
N ALA A 15 -54.39 -37.53 -5.17
CA ALA A 15 -54.52 -36.13 -5.60
C ALA A 15 -54.61 -35.14 -4.44
N LEU A 16 -53.99 -35.38 -3.30
CA LEU A 16 -53.89 -34.37 -2.23
C LEU A 16 -52.51 -34.43 -1.52
N PHE A 17 -51.45 -34.69 -2.25
CA PHE A 17 -50.17 -34.07 -1.87
C PHE A 17 -50.11 -32.72 -2.55
N ALA A 18 -50.89 -31.78 -2.00
CA ALA A 18 -50.57 -30.38 -2.15
C ALA A 18 -49.10 -30.23 -1.73
N SER A 19 -48.26 -29.90 -2.67
CA SER A 19 -46.85 -29.48 -2.43
C SER A 19 -46.88 -28.42 -1.34
N ILE A 20 -46.68 -28.82 -0.11
CA ILE A 20 -46.15 -27.91 0.89
C ILE A 20 -44.76 -27.67 0.38
N ALA A 21 -44.60 -26.64 -0.49
CA ALA A 21 -43.33 -26.01 -0.73
C ALA A 21 -42.92 -25.48 0.65
N LEU A 22 -42.12 -26.27 1.36
CA LEU A 22 -41.35 -25.75 2.49
C LEU A 22 -40.66 -24.49 1.89
N PRO A 23 -40.84 -23.31 2.51
CA PRO A 23 -40.05 -22.20 2.09
C PRO A 23 -38.60 -22.71 2.15
N ALA A 24 -37.92 -22.68 1.02
CA ALA A 24 -36.49 -22.89 1.00
C ALA A 24 -35.96 -21.96 2.08
N MET A 25 -35.45 -22.52 3.17
CA MET A 25 -34.77 -21.73 4.17
C MET A 25 -33.68 -21.06 3.34
N ALA A 26 -33.81 -19.73 3.10
CA ALA A 26 -32.77 -18.95 2.51
C ALA A 26 -31.55 -19.21 3.40
N GLN A 27 -30.64 -20.02 2.91
CA GLN A 27 -29.40 -20.31 3.59
C GLN A 27 -28.77 -18.93 3.79
N ALA A 28 -28.62 -18.51 5.05
CA ALA A 28 -28.01 -17.21 5.32
C ALA A 28 -26.69 -17.20 4.56
N GLN A 29 -26.58 -16.31 3.58
CA GLN A 29 -25.38 -16.17 2.75
C GLN A 29 -24.26 -15.79 3.69
N SER A 30 -23.17 -16.55 3.71
CA SER A 30 -22.01 -16.26 4.55
C SER A 30 -21.36 -14.95 4.11
N VAL A 31 -20.94 -14.14 5.08
CA VAL A 31 -20.09 -12.98 4.80
C VAL A 31 -18.72 -13.49 4.34
N GLU A 32 -18.29 -13.05 3.19
CA GLU A 32 -17.01 -13.47 2.59
C GLU A 32 -16.33 -12.30 1.82
N GLY A 33 -15.02 -12.40 1.66
CA GLY A 33 -14.24 -11.45 0.86
C GLY A 33 -14.24 -11.86 -0.61
N TYR A 34 -14.53 -10.91 -1.49
CA TYR A 34 -14.52 -11.11 -2.93
C TYR A 34 -14.27 -9.79 -3.67
N ALA A 35 -13.95 -9.90 -4.96
CA ALA A 35 -13.78 -8.76 -5.82
C ALA A 35 -14.64 -8.89 -7.07
N VAL A 36 -15.15 -7.76 -7.58
CA VAL A 36 -15.96 -7.68 -8.79
C VAL A 36 -15.22 -6.84 -9.83
N MET A 37 -14.83 -7.44 -10.95
CA MET A 37 -14.19 -6.75 -12.06
C MET A 37 -15.22 -6.43 -13.14
N ASN A 38 -15.47 -5.15 -13.35
CA ASN A 38 -16.32 -4.65 -14.44
C ASN A 38 -15.44 -4.10 -15.57
N VAL A 39 -15.32 -4.88 -16.62
CA VAL A 39 -14.49 -4.55 -17.80
C VAL A 39 -15.06 -3.37 -18.59
N ALA A 40 -16.40 -3.23 -18.63
CA ALA A 40 -17.04 -2.15 -19.38
C ALA A 40 -16.75 -0.77 -18.75
N ASP A 41 -16.74 -0.72 -17.41
CA ASP A 41 -16.45 0.49 -16.64
C ASP A 41 -14.94 0.62 -16.30
N LYS A 42 -14.12 -0.35 -16.72
CA LYS A 42 -12.69 -0.43 -16.39
C LYS A 42 -12.43 -0.34 -14.87
N SER A 43 -13.28 -0.96 -14.08
CA SER A 43 -13.24 -0.87 -12.62
C SER A 43 -13.15 -2.24 -11.95
N MET A 44 -12.66 -2.24 -10.71
CA MET A 44 -12.68 -3.40 -9.83
C MET A 44 -13.03 -2.93 -8.42
N THR A 45 -14.00 -3.60 -7.79
CA THR A 45 -14.42 -3.28 -6.43
C THR A 45 -14.28 -4.49 -5.51
N PHE A 46 -13.75 -4.25 -4.32
CA PHE A 46 -13.52 -5.25 -3.28
C PHE A 46 -14.61 -5.14 -2.21
N TYR A 47 -15.16 -6.27 -1.80
CA TYR A 47 -16.26 -6.39 -0.84
C TYR A 47 -15.99 -7.42 0.25
N TYR A 48 -16.62 -7.24 1.41
CA TYR A 48 -16.69 -8.23 2.48
C TYR A 48 -18.10 -8.27 3.06
N ASP A 49 -19.02 -8.96 2.39
CA ASP A 49 -20.42 -9.03 2.76
C ASP A 49 -21.09 -10.36 2.33
N ALA A 50 -22.41 -10.44 2.46
CA ALA A 50 -23.20 -11.60 2.07
C ALA A 50 -23.88 -11.43 0.69
N ASN A 51 -23.48 -10.43 -0.11
CA ASN A 51 -24.16 -10.05 -1.36
C ASN A 51 -23.48 -10.60 -2.63
N LYS A 52 -22.44 -11.42 -2.51
CA LYS A 52 -21.61 -11.90 -3.64
C LYS A 52 -22.43 -12.41 -4.83
N ALA A 53 -23.50 -13.19 -4.58
CA ALA A 53 -24.35 -13.75 -5.63
C ALA A 53 -25.28 -12.71 -6.32
N THR A 54 -25.36 -11.48 -5.81
CA THR A 54 -26.19 -10.42 -6.38
C THR A 54 -25.45 -9.58 -7.42
N HIS A 55 -24.12 -9.66 -7.47
CA HIS A 55 -23.31 -8.93 -8.45
C HIS A 55 -23.40 -9.60 -9.82
N THR A 56 -24.03 -8.90 -10.75
CA THR A 56 -24.21 -9.35 -12.15
C THR A 56 -23.53 -8.41 -13.16
N GLU A 57 -22.97 -7.29 -12.65
CA GLU A 57 -22.35 -6.22 -13.43
C GLU A 57 -20.92 -6.54 -13.89
N GLY A 58 -20.32 -7.62 -13.36
CA GLY A 58 -18.95 -7.97 -13.66
C GLY A 58 -18.62 -9.42 -13.38
N THR A 59 -17.32 -9.76 -13.47
CA THR A 59 -16.81 -11.07 -13.06
C THR A 59 -16.45 -11.04 -11.59
N VAL A 60 -16.99 -11.97 -10.83
CA VAL A 60 -16.73 -12.10 -9.38
C VAL A 60 -15.58 -13.09 -9.14
N TYR A 61 -14.65 -12.70 -8.28
CA TYR A 61 -13.49 -13.48 -7.90
C TYR A 61 -13.42 -13.62 -6.38
N ASP A 62 -13.06 -14.79 -5.90
CA ASP A 62 -12.79 -15.04 -4.48
C ASP A 62 -11.42 -14.47 -4.07
N PHE A 63 -11.29 -14.10 -2.80
CA PHE A 63 -9.95 -13.77 -2.28
C PHE A 63 -9.08 -15.03 -2.25
N PRO A 64 -7.82 -14.90 -2.66
CA PRO A 64 -6.90 -16.02 -2.62
C PRO A 64 -6.62 -16.43 -1.17
N ASN A 65 -6.72 -17.70 -0.87
CA ASN A 65 -6.24 -18.24 0.41
C ASN A 65 -4.71 -18.29 0.45
N THR A 66 -4.10 -18.55 -0.71
CA THR A 66 -2.64 -18.58 -0.94
C THR A 66 -2.38 -18.36 -2.42
N GLY A 67 -1.23 -17.78 -2.75
CA GLY A 67 -0.76 -17.70 -4.13
C GLY A 67 -1.25 -16.47 -4.91
N TYR A 68 -1.39 -16.63 -6.21
CA TYR A 68 -1.71 -15.58 -7.16
C TYR A 68 -3.24 -15.36 -7.20
N PRO A 69 -3.74 -14.12 -7.12
CA PRO A 69 -5.18 -13.88 -7.33
C PRO A 69 -5.62 -14.26 -8.74
N GLU A 70 -6.79 -14.90 -8.87
CA GLU A 70 -7.31 -15.30 -10.18
C GLU A 70 -7.55 -14.11 -11.10
N TRP A 71 -7.95 -12.95 -10.57
CA TRP A 71 -8.12 -11.73 -11.36
C TRP A 71 -6.82 -11.20 -11.97
N CYS A 72 -5.65 -11.57 -11.42
CA CYS A 72 -4.34 -11.25 -12.00
C CYS A 72 -3.92 -12.19 -13.14
N LEU A 73 -4.61 -13.31 -13.33
CA LEU A 73 -4.38 -14.25 -14.44
C LEU A 73 -5.10 -13.84 -15.73
N VAL A 74 -6.06 -12.92 -15.66
CA VAL A 74 -6.85 -12.47 -16.79
C VAL A 74 -6.24 -11.24 -17.47
N TYR A 75 -6.27 -11.21 -18.80
CA TYR A 75 -5.73 -10.08 -19.57
C TYR A 75 -6.40 -8.73 -19.20
N ASN A 76 -7.70 -8.79 -18.86
CA ASN A 76 -8.50 -7.59 -18.59
C ASN A 76 -7.99 -6.77 -17.41
N ARG A 77 -7.18 -7.32 -16.49
CA ARG A 77 -6.56 -6.54 -15.42
C ARG A 77 -5.77 -5.33 -15.93
N LYS A 78 -5.17 -5.46 -17.13
CA LYS A 78 -4.33 -4.41 -17.72
C LYS A 78 -5.07 -3.14 -18.10
N ILE A 79 -6.38 -3.22 -18.31
CA ILE A 79 -7.21 -2.07 -18.71
C ILE A 79 -8.01 -1.46 -17.55
N ILE A 80 -7.91 -2.04 -16.36
CA ILE A 80 -8.58 -1.50 -15.17
C ILE A 80 -7.90 -0.18 -14.78
N THR A 81 -8.69 0.88 -14.70
CA THR A 81 -8.22 2.23 -14.35
C THR A 81 -8.55 2.63 -12.92
N THR A 82 -9.56 1.99 -12.33
CA THR A 82 -10.08 2.34 -11.01
C THR A 82 -10.30 1.10 -10.16
N VAL A 83 -9.76 1.14 -8.94
CA VAL A 83 -10.04 0.17 -7.88
C VAL A 83 -10.78 0.87 -6.76
N THR A 84 -11.74 0.18 -6.13
CA THR A 84 -12.47 0.71 -4.97
C THR A 84 -12.56 -0.35 -3.88
N PHE A 85 -12.27 0.04 -2.64
CA PHE A 85 -12.54 -0.77 -1.48
C PHE A 85 -13.87 -0.32 -0.87
N ASP A 86 -14.89 -1.18 -0.92
CA ASP A 86 -16.17 -0.91 -0.28
C ASP A 86 -16.01 -0.76 1.24
N ASN A 87 -16.92 -0.03 1.89
CA ASN A 87 -16.87 0.17 3.34
C ASN A 87 -16.93 -1.15 4.13
N SER A 88 -17.52 -2.21 3.57
CA SER A 88 -17.56 -3.54 4.19
C SER A 88 -16.18 -4.13 4.41
N MET A 89 -15.20 -3.75 3.58
CA MET A 89 -13.81 -4.23 3.65
C MET A 89 -13.10 -3.87 4.97
N ALA A 90 -13.57 -2.85 5.69
CA ALA A 90 -13.01 -2.50 7.01
C ALA A 90 -13.12 -3.64 8.04
N ASN A 91 -14.05 -4.58 7.82
CA ASN A 91 -14.24 -5.76 8.67
C ASN A 91 -13.57 -7.03 8.10
N CYS A 92 -12.95 -6.93 6.93
CA CYS A 92 -12.19 -8.01 6.33
C CYS A 92 -10.76 -8.00 6.88
N HIS A 93 -10.22 -9.17 7.23
CA HIS A 93 -8.85 -9.33 7.70
C HIS A 93 -8.11 -10.31 6.78
N PRO A 94 -7.71 -9.91 5.58
CA PRO A 94 -6.96 -10.77 4.69
C PRO A 94 -5.61 -11.11 5.32
N THR A 95 -5.14 -12.34 5.09
CA THR A 95 -3.81 -12.76 5.57
C THR A 95 -2.71 -12.50 4.55
N THR A 96 -3.09 -12.17 3.32
CA THR A 96 -2.17 -11.83 2.22
C THR A 96 -2.80 -10.81 1.28
N THR A 97 -2.00 -9.88 0.81
CA THR A 97 -2.32 -8.99 -0.31
C THR A 97 -1.32 -9.18 -1.47
N ARG A 98 -0.60 -10.32 -1.43
CA ARG A 98 0.40 -10.64 -2.43
C ARG A 98 -0.17 -10.56 -3.83
N MET A 99 0.46 -9.77 -4.70
CA MET A 99 0.11 -9.62 -6.12
C MET A 99 -1.33 -9.14 -6.39
N TRP A 100 -1.99 -8.46 -5.44
CA TRP A 100 -3.41 -8.06 -5.62
C TRP A 100 -3.65 -7.17 -6.84
N PHE A 101 -2.69 -6.30 -7.16
CA PHE A 101 -2.76 -5.39 -8.32
C PHE A 101 -1.62 -5.61 -9.32
N ASP A 102 -1.01 -6.81 -9.31
CA ASP A 102 0.07 -7.12 -10.25
C ASP A 102 -0.39 -6.97 -11.70
N GLY A 103 0.32 -6.15 -12.46
CA GLY A 103 0.07 -5.92 -13.87
C GLY A 103 -1.19 -5.10 -14.18
N PHE A 104 -1.71 -4.32 -13.24
CA PHE A 104 -2.77 -3.33 -13.47
C PHE A 104 -2.16 -2.10 -14.15
N GLU A 105 -1.72 -2.24 -15.40
CA GLU A 105 -0.87 -1.28 -16.10
C GLU A 105 -1.53 0.10 -16.30
N GLU A 106 -2.87 0.17 -16.44
CA GLU A 106 -3.63 1.41 -16.61
C GLU A 106 -4.26 1.93 -15.30
N LEU A 107 -3.97 1.33 -14.14
CA LEU A 107 -4.52 1.76 -12.86
C LEU A 107 -4.03 3.16 -12.50
N THR A 108 -4.97 4.10 -12.36
CA THR A 108 -4.67 5.49 -11.98
C THR A 108 -5.27 5.90 -10.65
N THR A 109 -6.30 5.20 -10.20
CA THR A 109 -7.10 5.61 -9.04
C THR A 109 -7.42 4.42 -8.15
N ILE A 110 -7.13 4.55 -6.86
CA ILE A 110 -7.56 3.62 -5.83
C ILE A 110 -8.38 4.41 -4.80
N ASN A 111 -9.67 4.09 -4.70
CA ASN A 111 -10.58 4.74 -3.79
C ASN A 111 -10.69 3.97 -2.48
N ASN A 112 -10.73 4.70 -1.37
CA ASN A 112 -11.01 4.18 -0.03
C ASN A 112 -10.03 3.04 0.38
N ILE A 113 -8.76 3.16 0.03
CA ILE A 113 -7.73 2.16 0.35
C ILE A 113 -7.58 1.96 1.87
N GLU A 114 -7.95 2.95 2.67
CA GLU A 114 -8.01 2.91 4.12
C GLU A 114 -9.01 1.87 4.66
N ASN A 115 -9.99 1.44 3.85
CA ASN A 115 -10.89 0.33 4.19
C ASN A 115 -10.21 -1.05 4.09
N LEU A 116 -9.04 -1.14 3.46
CA LEU A 116 -8.27 -2.38 3.44
C LEU A 116 -7.56 -2.58 4.79
N ASN A 117 -8.12 -3.41 5.64
CA ASN A 117 -7.51 -3.72 6.93
C ASN A 117 -6.37 -4.73 6.77
N THR A 118 -5.13 -4.26 6.93
CA THR A 118 -3.93 -5.09 6.75
C THR A 118 -3.35 -5.68 8.04
N ASP A 119 -4.08 -5.62 9.17
CA ASP A 119 -3.58 -6.01 10.50
C ASP A 119 -3.21 -7.51 10.64
N LYS A 120 -3.64 -8.36 9.70
CA LYS A 120 -3.32 -9.80 9.65
C LYS A 120 -2.50 -10.18 8.42
N VAL A 121 -2.11 -9.21 7.62
CA VAL A 121 -1.33 -9.48 6.41
C VAL A 121 0.11 -9.83 6.78
N THR A 122 0.57 -10.97 6.27
CA THR A 122 1.96 -11.44 6.44
C THR A 122 2.77 -11.35 5.15
N ASN A 123 2.12 -11.17 4.00
CA ASN A 123 2.79 -11.08 2.69
C ASN A 123 2.16 -9.99 1.83
N MET A 124 2.96 -8.96 1.52
CA MET A 124 2.61 -7.84 0.64
C MET A 124 3.42 -7.86 -0.68
N GLY A 125 4.16 -8.96 -0.93
CA GLY A 125 5.03 -9.06 -2.10
C GLY A 125 4.28 -8.80 -3.41
N GLY A 126 4.82 -7.91 -4.25
CA GLY A 126 4.26 -7.54 -5.54
C GLY A 126 2.87 -6.91 -5.52
N MET A 127 2.39 -6.40 -4.37
CA MET A 127 1.01 -5.91 -4.26
C MET A 127 0.64 -4.90 -5.35
N PHE A 128 1.54 -4.01 -5.72
CA PHE A 128 1.33 -2.99 -6.75
C PHE A 128 2.31 -3.15 -7.93
N SER A 129 2.92 -4.33 -8.09
CA SER A 129 3.86 -4.60 -9.18
C SER A 129 3.22 -4.33 -10.54
N GLY A 130 3.89 -3.55 -11.39
CA GLY A 130 3.40 -3.22 -12.73
C GLY A 130 2.24 -2.22 -12.79
N CYS A 131 1.93 -1.50 -11.71
CA CYS A 131 0.97 -0.39 -11.72
C CYS A 131 1.59 0.86 -12.37
N LYS A 132 1.91 0.78 -13.66
CA LYS A 132 2.72 1.77 -14.39
C LYS A 132 2.11 3.16 -14.44
N ALA A 133 0.76 3.25 -14.50
CA ALA A 133 0.05 4.53 -14.63
C ALA A 133 -0.25 5.20 -13.28
N LEU A 134 0.01 4.53 -12.15
CA LEU A 134 -0.30 5.04 -10.82
C LEU A 134 0.68 6.17 -10.45
N LYS A 135 0.14 7.38 -10.20
CA LYS A 135 0.97 8.57 -9.90
C LYS A 135 1.08 8.86 -8.42
N GLN A 136 0.07 8.51 -7.65
CA GLN A 136 -0.02 8.73 -6.21
C GLN A 136 -0.64 7.50 -5.56
N LEU A 137 -0.18 7.16 -4.37
CA LEU A 137 -0.67 6.03 -3.59
C LEU A 137 -0.52 6.36 -2.10
N ASP A 138 -1.64 6.36 -1.38
CA ASP A 138 -1.64 6.52 0.07
C ASP A 138 -1.63 5.15 0.74
N VAL A 139 -0.53 4.81 1.40
CA VAL A 139 -0.37 3.57 2.18
C VAL A 139 -0.26 3.84 3.68
N SER A 140 -0.61 5.04 4.13
CA SER A 140 -0.48 5.47 5.54
C SER A 140 -1.32 4.63 6.51
N ALA A 141 -2.43 4.05 6.03
CA ALA A 141 -3.29 3.17 6.83
C ALA A 141 -2.76 1.73 6.96
N PHE A 142 -1.72 1.35 6.22
CA PHE A 142 -1.21 -0.02 6.21
C PHE A 142 -0.52 -0.37 7.52
N LYS A 143 -0.92 -1.49 8.10
CA LYS A 143 -0.31 -2.10 9.28
C LYS A 143 0.63 -3.21 8.81
N THR A 144 1.92 -3.04 9.04
CA THR A 144 2.94 -3.93 8.48
C THR A 144 3.72 -4.73 9.53
N GLN A 145 3.36 -4.62 10.81
CA GLN A 145 4.06 -5.24 11.94
C GLN A 145 4.15 -6.78 11.87
N ASP A 146 3.32 -7.43 11.06
CA ASP A 146 3.34 -8.89 10.88
C ASP A 146 3.80 -9.32 9.47
N VAL A 147 4.19 -8.36 8.64
CA VAL A 147 4.62 -8.62 7.26
C VAL A 147 6.04 -9.18 7.25
N THR A 148 6.24 -10.27 6.50
CA THR A 148 7.53 -10.94 6.31
C THR A 148 8.08 -10.80 4.90
N PHE A 149 7.24 -10.50 3.89
CA PHE A 149 7.63 -10.35 2.50
C PHE A 149 7.09 -9.04 1.92
N MET A 150 8.00 -8.21 1.39
CA MET A 150 7.71 -6.95 0.68
C MET A 150 8.43 -6.88 -0.67
N ASP A 151 8.98 -8.02 -1.14
CA ASP A 151 9.63 -8.12 -2.44
C ASP A 151 8.69 -7.68 -3.57
N TYR A 152 9.19 -6.91 -4.54
CA TYR A 152 8.43 -6.39 -5.70
C TYR A 152 7.23 -5.49 -5.36
N MET A 153 7.04 -5.01 -4.11
CA MET A 153 5.78 -4.38 -3.68
C MET A 153 5.36 -3.21 -4.57
N PHE A 154 6.29 -2.40 -5.04
CA PHE A 154 6.06 -1.25 -5.92
C PHE A 154 6.86 -1.36 -7.24
N ASP A 155 7.30 -2.57 -7.58
CA ASP A 155 8.06 -2.84 -8.79
C ASP A 155 7.32 -2.30 -10.04
N ASN A 156 8.05 -1.61 -10.94
CA ASN A 156 7.48 -1.02 -12.15
C ASN A 156 6.31 -0.02 -11.92
N CYS A 157 6.24 0.67 -10.79
CA CYS A 157 5.37 1.82 -10.59
C CYS A 157 6.00 3.07 -11.25
N GLU A 158 6.10 3.06 -12.58
CA GLU A 158 6.94 3.97 -13.37
C GLU A 158 6.57 5.45 -13.21
N LEU A 159 5.29 5.77 -13.03
CA LEU A 159 4.79 7.15 -12.90
C LEU A 159 4.56 7.61 -11.46
N LEU A 160 4.86 6.76 -10.46
CA LEU A 160 4.71 7.12 -9.05
C LEU A 160 5.74 8.18 -8.68
N THR A 161 5.27 9.37 -8.29
CA THR A 161 6.15 10.53 -8.01
C THR A 161 6.43 10.73 -6.53
N GLU A 162 5.50 10.31 -5.69
CA GLU A 162 5.54 10.45 -4.24
C GLU A 162 5.02 9.16 -3.59
N LEU A 163 5.70 8.71 -2.54
CA LEU A 163 5.30 7.54 -1.78
C LEU A 163 5.80 7.70 -0.34
N ASP A 164 4.87 7.73 0.62
CA ASP A 164 5.20 7.77 2.04
C ASP A 164 5.12 6.36 2.65
N VAL A 165 6.28 5.80 2.96
CA VAL A 165 6.44 4.50 3.63
C VAL A 165 6.96 4.65 5.07
N SER A 166 6.95 5.86 5.61
CA SER A 166 7.46 6.15 6.96
C SER A 166 6.71 5.43 8.08
N GLY A 167 5.46 5.01 7.81
CA GLY A 167 4.64 4.20 8.71
C GLY A 167 4.93 2.70 8.67
N PHE A 168 5.81 2.23 7.80
CA PHE A 168 6.09 0.79 7.68
C PHE A 168 6.97 0.29 8.84
N ASP A 169 6.48 -0.72 9.55
CA ASP A 169 7.26 -1.53 10.47
C ASP A 169 7.82 -2.74 9.70
N THR A 170 9.14 -2.78 9.55
CA THR A 170 9.82 -3.82 8.77
C THR A 170 10.62 -4.80 9.64
N GLN A 171 10.41 -4.81 10.94
CA GLN A 171 11.17 -5.63 11.91
C GLN A 171 11.16 -7.13 11.58
N LYS A 172 10.06 -7.63 10.98
CA LYS A 172 9.90 -9.05 10.60
C LYS A 172 10.15 -9.33 9.13
N VAL A 173 10.42 -8.29 8.33
CA VAL A 173 10.60 -8.45 6.89
C VAL A 173 11.93 -9.12 6.60
N THR A 174 11.89 -10.18 5.79
CA THR A 174 13.07 -10.94 5.38
C THR A 174 13.48 -10.68 3.93
N LYS A 175 12.55 -10.20 3.08
CA LYS A 175 12.79 -9.92 1.66
C LYS A 175 12.23 -8.58 1.24
N MET A 176 13.09 -7.76 0.62
CA MET A 176 12.77 -6.47 0.03
C MET A 176 13.36 -6.31 -1.38
N SER A 177 13.79 -7.44 -2.01
CA SER A 177 14.35 -7.37 -3.36
C SER A 177 13.34 -6.79 -4.34
N PHE A 178 13.80 -5.94 -5.26
CA PHE A 178 12.98 -5.26 -6.28
C PHE A 178 11.85 -4.37 -5.73
N MET A 179 11.85 -4.02 -4.43
CA MET A 179 10.69 -3.33 -3.80
C MET A 179 10.31 -2.03 -4.53
N PHE A 180 11.29 -1.27 -5.01
CA PHE A 180 11.10 -0.03 -5.76
C PHE A 180 11.75 -0.08 -7.15
N TYR A 181 11.98 -1.28 -7.70
CA TYR A 181 12.59 -1.46 -9.01
C TYR A 181 11.81 -0.67 -10.08
N ASN A 182 12.54 0.07 -10.93
CA ASN A 182 11.97 0.82 -12.06
C ASN A 182 10.86 1.84 -11.64
N CYS A 183 10.93 2.39 -10.42
CA CYS A 183 10.11 3.51 -9.98
C CYS A 183 10.69 4.82 -10.51
N LYS A 184 10.62 5.04 -11.83
CA LYS A 184 11.28 6.15 -12.52
C LYS A 184 10.82 7.53 -12.07
N GLY A 185 9.58 7.66 -11.62
CA GLY A 185 8.98 8.92 -11.22
C GLY A 185 9.40 9.39 -9.82
N LEU A 186 9.83 8.48 -8.93
CA LEU A 186 10.20 8.83 -7.56
C LEU A 186 11.44 9.73 -7.54
N THR A 187 11.32 10.88 -6.87
CA THR A 187 12.42 11.84 -6.72
C THR A 187 13.08 11.78 -5.36
N THR A 188 12.31 11.47 -4.34
CA THR A 188 12.76 11.31 -2.95
C THR A 188 12.06 10.12 -2.32
N LEU A 189 12.74 9.44 -1.41
CA LEU A 189 12.16 8.34 -0.64
C LEU A 189 12.71 8.36 0.77
N ASP A 190 11.83 8.16 1.76
CA ASP A 190 12.20 8.07 3.16
C ASP A 190 12.04 6.65 3.67
N VAL A 191 13.17 6.02 3.92
CA VAL A 191 13.25 4.65 4.49
C VAL A 191 13.88 4.65 5.89
N SER A 192 13.85 5.81 6.59
CA SER A 192 14.43 5.94 7.93
C SER A 192 13.75 5.05 8.99
N SER A 193 12.50 4.63 8.74
CA SER A 193 11.77 3.69 9.60
C SER A 193 12.12 2.22 9.34
N PHE A 194 12.86 1.92 8.26
CA PHE A 194 13.13 0.52 7.88
C PHE A 194 14.17 -0.09 8.81
N ASN A 195 13.80 -1.17 9.47
CA ASN A 195 14.72 -2.08 10.15
C ASN A 195 15.10 -3.21 9.19
N THR A 196 16.40 -3.36 8.92
CA THR A 196 16.92 -4.36 7.98
C THR A 196 17.65 -5.52 8.67
N GLU A 197 17.58 -5.63 10.01
CA GLU A 197 18.30 -6.68 10.75
C GLU A 197 17.88 -8.11 10.34
N ALA A 198 16.60 -8.31 9.99
CA ALA A 198 16.09 -9.59 9.54
C ALA A 198 16.11 -9.75 8.01
N VAL A 199 16.47 -8.69 7.27
CA VAL A 199 16.41 -8.71 5.80
C VAL A 199 17.59 -9.46 5.22
N GLU A 200 17.31 -10.49 4.44
CA GLU A 200 18.28 -11.33 3.76
C GLU A 200 18.66 -10.79 2.38
N ASP A 201 17.71 -10.13 1.68
CA ASP A 201 17.85 -9.75 0.26
C ASP A 201 17.23 -8.38 -0.04
N VAL A 202 18.08 -7.46 -0.53
CA VAL A 202 17.71 -6.12 -1.05
C VAL A 202 18.19 -5.94 -2.51
N SER A 203 18.45 -7.04 -3.21
CA SER A 203 18.91 -6.99 -4.62
C SER A 203 17.92 -6.21 -5.47
N ASP A 204 18.45 -5.36 -6.36
CA ASP A 204 17.71 -4.54 -7.30
C ASP A 204 16.66 -3.59 -6.65
N MET A 205 16.74 -3.33 -5.34
CA MET A 205 15.69 -2.61 -4.58
C MET A 205 15.37 -1.23 -5.15
N PHE A 206 16.38 -0.49 -5.60
CA PHE A 206 16.21 0.85 -6.21
C PHE A 206 16.69 0.89 -7.67
N HIS A 207 16.97 -0.26 -8.29
CA HIS A 207 17.46 -0.34 -9.67
C HIS A 207 16.49 0.38 -10.63
N ASP A 208 17.01 1.16 -11.58
CA ASP A 208 16.27 1.97 -12.55
C ASP A 208 15.36 3.07 -11.92
N CYS A 209 15.60 3.48 -10.68
CA CYS A 209 14.98 4.68 -10.12
C CYS A 209 15.66 5.94 -10.67
N GLU A 210 15.45 6.22 -11.95
CA GLU A 210 16.21 7.21 -12.72
C GLU A 210 16.08 8.64 -12.20
N SER A 211 14.92 9.03 -11.64
CA SER A 211 14.68 10.37 -11.09
C SER A 211 15.07 10.52 -9.63
N LEU A 212 15.44 9.43 -8.96
CA LEU A 212 15.70 9.43 -7.52
C LEU A 212 16.97 10.22 -7.21
N THR A 213 16.79 11.29 -6.43
CA THR A 213 17.88 12.18 -6.03
C THR A 213 18.30 12.00 -4.59
N THR A 214 17.37 11.60 -3.73
CA THR A 214 17.60 11.51 -2.29
C THR A 214 16.86 10.33 -1.66
N ILE A 215 17.59 9.51 -0.92
CA ILE A 215 17.03 8.49 -0.04
C ILE A 215 17.38 8.87 1.40
N TYR A 216 16.35 9.19 2.21
CA TYR A 216 16.55 9.45 3.63
C TYR A 216 16.65 8.16 4.42
N CYS A 217 17.77 8.00 5.11
CA CYS A 217 18.01 6.91 6.07
C CYS A 217 19.15 7.32 7.00
N ASP A 218 18.95 7.20 8.30
CA ASP A 218 19.95 7.55 9.29
C ASP A 218 20.91 6.37 9.61
N GLU A 219 20.50 5.15 9.24
CA GLU A 219 21.21 3.92 9.54
C GLU A 219 22.03 3.40 8.35
N THR A 220 23.01 2.56 8.66
CA THR A 220 23.75 1.79 7.65
C THR A 220 23.14 0.41 7.55
N TRP A 221 22.78 0.00 6.34
CA TRP A 221 22.23 -1.32 6.09
C TRP A 221 23.33 -2.35 5.87
N THR A 222 23.11 -3.56 6.38
CA THR A 222 24.03 -4.69 6.24
C THR A 222 23.20 -5.95 5.96
N THR A 223 23.02 -6.30 4.69
CA THR A 223 22.29 -7.50 4.27
C THR A 223 23.20 -8.41 3.46
N GLU A 224 22.86 -9.71 3.39
CA GLU A 224 23.70 -10.69 2.69
C GLU A 224 23.66 -10.54 1.18
N MET A 225 22.47 -10.21 0.62
CA MET A 225 22.25 -10.08 -0.82
C MET A 225 21.81 -8.67 -1.19
N SER A 226 22.52 -8.06 -2.16
CA SER A 226 22.33 -6.65 -2.53
C SER A 226 22.74 -6.34 -3.98
N ILE A 227 22.71 -7.37 -4.85
CA ILE A 227 23.16 -7.23 -6.23
C ILE A 227 22.38 -6.10 -6.92
N ASN A 228 23.09 -5.18 -7.60
CA ASN A 228 22.52 -4.06 -8.37
C ASN A 228 21.59 -3.12 -7.58
N MET A 229 21.65 -3.07 -6.26
CA MET A 229 20.69 -2.34 -5.41
C MET A 229 20.40 -0.92 -5.91
N PHE A 230 21.42 -0.18 -6.38
CA PHE A 230 21.31 1.20 -6.86
C PHE A 230 21.62 1.37 -8.36
N LYS A 231 21.64 0.27 -9.12
CA LYS A 231 21.99 0.35 -10.54
C LYS A 231 21.07 1.32 -11.30
N ASN A 232 21.67 2.16 -12.15
CA ASN A 232 21.00 3.21 -12.92
C ASN A 232 20.29 4.31 -12.09
N CYS A 233 20.55 4.45 -10.79
CA CYS A 233 20.10 5.59 -9.99
C CYS A 233 20.97 6.84 -10.27
N LYS A 234 21.12 7.24 -11.52
CA LYS A 234 22.15 8.20 -11.98
C LYS A 234 22.07 9.60 -11.36
N ASN A 235 20.92 9.96 -10.80
CA ASN A 235 20.70 11.27 -10.19
C ASN A 235 20.87 11.26 -8.66
N ILE A 236 21.15 10.08 -8.06
CA ILE A 236 21.23 9.97 -6.60
C ILE A 236 22.42 10.76 -6.04
N LYS A 237 22.17 11.42 -4.92
CA LYS A 237 23.16 12.15 -4.13
C LYS A 237 22.98 11.77 -2.66
N GLY A 238 24.06 11.43 -2.00
CA GLY A 238 24.01 11.01 -0.62
C GLY A 238 25.23 11.42 0.18
N GLY A 239 25.44 10.77 1.31
CA GLY A 239 26.50 11.07 2.25
C GLY A 239 26.27 12.36 3.03
N THR A 240 27.28 12.75 3.78
CA THR A 240 27.26 14.02 4.51
C THR A 240 27.21 15.17 3.53
N ASP A 241 26.16 15.99 3.60
CA ASP A 241 25.93 17.18 2.75
C ASP A 241 25.70 16.89 1.24
N GLY A 242 25.31 15.66 0.87
CA GLY A 242 24.95 15.31 -0.52
C GLY A 242 26.13 15.33 -1.51
N ILE A 243 27.35 15.12 -1.03
CA ILE A 243 28.57 15.14 -1.84
C ILE A 243 28.88 13.80 -2.52
N VAL A 244 28.27 12.71 -2.10
CA VAL A 244 28.42 11.42 -2.75
C VAL A 244 27.47 11.34 -3.94
N THR A 245 28.04 11.15 -5.13
CA THR A 245 27.31 11.04 -6.39
C THR A 245 27.37 9.61 -6.91
N TYR A 246 26.42 9.27 -7.78
CA TYR A 246 26.33 7.94 -8.40
C TYR A 246 27.63 7.50 -9.08
N ASP A 247 27.96 6.23 -8.94
CA ASP A 247 29.11 5.55 -9.52
C ASP A 247 28.66 4.15 -9.99
N ASP A 248 28.82 3.85 -11.28
CA ASP A 248 28.40 2.58 -11.89
C ASP A 248 29.11 1.34 -11.30
N GLU A 249 30.26 1.53 -10.64
CA GLU A 249 31.02 0.44 -10.00
C GLU A 249 30.62 0.25 -8.52
N ARG A 250 29.83 1.15 -7.96
CA ARG A 250 29.46 1.20 -6.54
C ARG A 250 27.94 1.22 -6.37
N ILE A 251 27.31 0.09 -6.67
CA ILE A 251 25.86 -0.04 -6.80
C ILE A 251 25.19 -1.02 -5.84
N ASP A 252 25.92 -1.48 -4.83
CA ASP A 252 25.47 -2.49 -3.87
C ASP A 252 25.34 -1.94 -2.42
N ILE A 253 25.22 -2.84 -1.45
CA ILE A 253 24.99 -2.53 -0.03
C ILE A 253 26.06 -1.62 0.58
N MET A 254 27.27 -1.61 0.05
CA MET A 254 28.34 -0.73 0.57
C MET A 254 27.97 0.74 0.46
N MET A 255 27.05 1.07 -0.48
CA MET A 255 26.52 2.42 -0.67
C MET A 255 25.26 2.70 0.14
N ALA A 256 24.70 1.72 0.86
CA ALA A 256 23.50 1.88 1.69
C ALA A 256 23.87 2.42 3.09
N ASN A 257 24.48 3.59 3.13
CA ASN A 257 24.89 4.28 4.36
C ASN A 257 24.83 5.82 4.19
N PRO A 258 24.60 6.55 5.30
CA PRO A 258 24.43 8.00 5.24
C PRO A 258 25.71 8.83 5.37
N THR A 259 26.88 8.21 5.38
CA THR A 259 28.17 8.90 5.56
C THR A 259 28.95 8.98 4.26
N THR A 260 29.19 7.83 3.65
CA THR A 260 30.01 7.68 2.43
C THR A 260 29.26 7.03 1.29
N GLY A 261 27.98 6.76 1.47
CA GLY A 261 27.09 6.09 0.54
C GLY A 261 25.98 7.00 0.00
N TYR A 262 24.93 6.37 -0.56
CA TYR A 262 23.85 7.07 -1.22
C TYR A 262 22.69 7.48 -0.29
N PHE A 263 22.71 7.08 0.98
CA PHE A 263 21.73 7.57 1.93
C PHE A 263 22.06 8.98 2.41
N THR A 264 21.03 9.72 2.80
CA THR A 264 21.13 11.06 3.36
C THR A 264 20.48 11.07 4.74
N LYS A 265 21.19 11.57 5.76
CA LYS A 265 20.57 11.77 7.08
C LYS A 265 19.46 12.80 6.98
N LYS A 266 18.32 12.50 7.56
CA LYS A 266 17.36 13.56 7.85
C LYS A 266 18.07 14.58 8.73
N LYS A 267 18.17 15.82 8.26
CA LYS A 267 18.53 16.90 9.17
C LYS A 267 17.46 16.89 10.27
N SER A 268 17.79 16.36 11.44
CA SER A 268 16.99 16.64 12.61
C SER A 268 16.94 18.17 12.66
N ILE A 269 15.76 18.74 12.48
CA ILE A 269 15.52 20.06 12.99
C ILE A 269 15.61 19.82 14.50
N ALA A 270 16.85 19.89 15.03
CA ALA A 270 17.00 20.08 16.44
C ALA A 270 16.23 21.38 16.67
N ILE A 271 15.04 21.23 17.22
CA ILE A 271 14.57 22.27 18.13
C ILE A 271 15.69 22.22 19.16
N ASP A 272 16.64 23.16 19.08
CA ASP A 272 17.53 23.44 20.16
C ASP A 272 16.63 23.66 21.36
N THR A 273 16.34 22.59 22.11
CA THR A 273 15.85 22.74 23.46
C THR A 273 17.00 23.44 24.14
N PRO A 274 16.84 24.70 24.58
CA PRO A 274 17.90 25.38 25.27
C PRO A 274 18.27 24.49 26.47
N VAL A 275 19.50 23.98 26.46
CA VAL A 275 20.08 23.46 27.68
C VAL A 275 19.82 24.55 28.71
N ALA A 276 19.09 24.21 29.77
CA ALA A 276 18.70 25.15 30.83
C ALA A 276 19.96 25.68 31.50
N ASN A 277 20.59 26.65 30.88
CA ASN A 277 21.51 27.58 31.48
C ASN A 277 20.78 28.91 31.61
N ASN A 278 20.38 29.21 32.85
CA ASN A 278 19.83 30.45 33.30
C ASN A 278 20.38 31.68 32.55
N LYS A 279 19.68 32.11 31.51
CA LYS A 279 19.57 33.53 31.09
C LYS A 279 18.28 33.63 30.25
N ALA A 280 17.39 34.44 30.77
CA ALA A 280 16.13 34.80 30.15
C ALA A 280 16.33 35.37 28.74
N GLU A 281 15.31 35.12 27.89
CA GLU A 281 14.95 35.89 26.72
C GLU A 281 15.82 35.75 25.46
N THR A 282 15.52 34.70 24.64
CA THR A 282 15.27 34.91 23.21
C THR A 282 14.20 33.92 22.75
N ALA A 283 12.95 34.31 22.93
CA ALA A 283 11.81 33.62 22.33
C ALA A 283 12.03 33.57 20.82
N TYR A 284 11.83 32.40 20.21
CA TYR A 284 11.79 32.24 18.74
C TYR A 284 10.76 33.23 18.18
N LYS A 285 11.20 34.38 17.69
CA LYS A 285 10.32 35.33 17.02
C LYS A 285 10.20 34.92 15.56
N GLY A 286 8.97 34.64 15.12
CA GLY A 286 8.67 34.36 13.74
C GLY A 286 7.63 33.27 13.55
N ILE A 287 7.26 33.05 12.32
CA ILE A 287 6.28 32.07 11.89
C ILE A 287 7.00 31.00 11.07
N TYR A 288 6.70 29.74 11.36
CA TYR A 288 7.34 28.58 10.74
C TYR A 288 6.29 27.57 10.29
N THR A 289 6.57 26.79 9.25
CA THR A 289 5.80 25.58 8.91
C THR A 289 5.99 24.52 10.00
N LEU A 290 5.21 23.45 9.97
CA LEU A 290 5.41 22.29 10.88
C LEU A 290 6.76 21.62 10.66
N GLU A 291 7.32 21.74 9.43
CA GLU A 291 8.65 21.23 9.03
C GLU A 291 9.79 22.19 9.42
N GLY A 292 9.47 23.32 10.10
CA GLY A 292 10.45 24.26 10.63
C GLY A 292 10.96 25.32 9.63
N MET A 293 10.36 25.42 8.44
CA MET A 293 10.72 26.47 7.47
C MET A 293 10.18 27.83 7.92
N ARG A 294 11.05 28.84 8.03
CA ARG A 294 10.63 30.20 8.39
C ARG A 294 9.85 30.86 7.27
N LEU A 295 8.63 31.33 7.56
CA LEU A 295 7.71 31.96 6.60
C LEU A 295 7.68 33.50 6.71
N GLY A 296 8.36 34.07 7.69
CA GLY A 296 8.36 35.51 7.96
C GLY A 296 7.69 35.87 9.29
N ASP A 297 7.22 37.08 9.40
CA ASP A 297 6.65 37.62 10.64
C ASP A 297 5.18 38.08 10.48
N ASP A 298 4.61 37.95 9.29
CA ASP A 298 3.24 38.39 8.96
C ASP A 298 2.29 37.20 8.83
N PHE A 299 1.66 36.82 9.96
CA PHE A 299 0.73 35.69 10.04
C PHE A 299 -0.53 35.90 9.18
N ASP A 300 -0.96 37.16 9.02
CA ASP A 300 -2.21 37.48 8.33
C ASP A 300 -2.16 37.22 6.81
N ARG A 301 -0.98 37.17 6.24
CA ARG A 301 -0.77 36.89 4.81
C ARG A 301 -0.67 35.41 4.45
N LEU A 302 -0.60 34.53 5.43
CA LEU A 302 -0.49 33.10 5.18
C LEU A 302 -1.86 32.50 4.82
N PRO A 303 -1.91 31.45 4.00
CA PRO A 303 -3.14 30.69 3.75
C PRO A 303 -3.66 30.02 5.03
N ALA A 304 -4.91 29.53 5.00
CA ALA A 304 -5.43 28.69 6.07
C ALA A 304 -4.52 27.46 6.26
N GLY A 305 -4.21 27.11 7.51
CA GLY A 305 -3.27 26.03 7.81
C GLY A 305 -2.80 26.01 9.27
N ILE A 306 -1.88 25.08 9.56
CA ILE A 306 -1.28 24.95 10.89
C ILE A 306 0.17 25.46 10.82
N TYR A 307 0.54 26.34 11.77
CA TYR A 307 1.85 26.99 11.82
C TYR A 307 2.42 26.94 13.24
N ILE A 308 3.72 27.15 13.37
CA ILE A 308 4.39 27.42 14.62
C ILE A 308 4.63 28.94 14.69
N VAL A 309 3.99 29.63 15.62
CA VAL A 309 4.12 31.07 15.81
C VAL A 309 4.75 31.31 17.18
N ASN A 310 5.96 31.88 17.20
CA ASN A 310 6.72 32.11 18.41
C ASN A 310 6.87 30.87 19.32
N GLY A 311 7.00 29.70 18.68
CA GLY A 311 7.17 28.42 19.37
C GLY A 311 5.86 27.69 19.72
N GLU A 312 4.70 28.28 19.46
CA GLU A 312 3.39 27.67 19.72
C GLU A 312 2.69 27.24 18.44
N LYS A 313 1.99 26.09 18.47
CA LYS A 313 1.21 25.59 17.35
C LYS A 313 -0.10 26.36 17.22
N VAL A 314 -0.28 27.06 16.10
CA VAL A 314 -1.44 27.92 15.83
C VAL A 314 -2.13 27.48 14.55
N MET A 315 -3.46 27.36 14.59
CA MET A 315 -4.29 27.10 13.42
C MET A 315 -4.83 28.42 12.88
N LYS A 316 -4.58 28.70 11.59
CA LYS A 316 -5.21 29.79 10.86
C LYS A 316 -6.40 29.25 10.08
N GLN A 317 -7.57 29.81 10.33
CA GLN A 317 -8.83 29.49 9.63
C GLN A 317 -8.96 30.24 8.32
#